data_35dba03fbbe9e468722c5f44a2c02a1f
#
_entry.id   35dba03fbbe9e468722c5f44a2c02a1f
#
_cell.length_a   1.000
_cell.length_b   1.000
_cell.length_c   1.000
_cell.angle_alpha   90.00
_cell.angle_beta   90.00
_cell.angle_gamma   90.00
#
_symmetry.space_group_name_H-M   'P 1'
#
loop_
_entity.id
_entity.type
_entity.pdbx_description
1 polymer ?
#
loop_
_entity_poly.entity_id
_entity_poly.type
_entity_poly.pdbx_seq_one_letter_code
_entity_poly.pdbx_strand_id
1 'polypeptide(L)'
;MVGSRFEVDCGQVGHGGFVVARTDEGRVLFVRHALPGERVIAEITEGTTGDSFWRADAVQILSASPHRVTPPCPYAGPGGCGGCDFQHARSDYQRELKAAVISEQLRRLAKRDLTVEVEPVGESSLGWRTTMTYVPASGGGHGLRRHRSHEVQEIDQCLIATADAQPGCPPLTRAVVGERTFDVPDGGFWQSHRDAPQTLVDAVLAAARLRLGDRVLDLYAGVGLFAAFAAGAVGESGQVIAVEGDPSAAASAKLNLSDLPQARVIAADVAAWLDSSASPQGADVVVLDPPRAGAKRRVVEGVCQREPRAIVHVACDPAALARDVALYAEQGYDLRSLRAFDLFPMTHHVECVALLT
;
A
#
# COMPACT_ATOMS: atom_id res chain seq x y z
N MET A 1 -5.15 -32.18 -6.57
CA MET A 1 -3.90 -31.42 -6.84
C MET A 1 -3.31 -30.83 -5.55
N VAL A 2 -4.13 -30.32 -4.61
CA VAL A 2 -3.62 -29.85 -3.30
C VAL A 2 -2.80 -30.93 -2.60
N GLY A 3 -1.64 -30.59 -2.07
CA GLY A 3 -0.66 -31.51 -1.48
C GLY A 3 0.31 -32.19 -2.47
N SER A 4 0.07 -32.08 -3.80
CA SER A 4 1.03 -32.58 -4.79
C SER A 4 2.29 -31.72 -4.81
N ARG A 5 3.46 -32.32 -5.03
CA ARG A 5 4.77 -31.66 -5.02
C ARG A 5 5.41 -31.71 -6.39
N PHE A 6 6.02 -30.58 -6.77
CA PHE A 6 6.74 -30.42 -8.03
C PHE A 6 8.10 -29.78 -7.78
N GLU A 7 9.13 -30.31 -8.41
CA GLU A 7 10.42 -29.65 -8.50
C GLU A 7 10.35 -28.61 -9.60
N VAL A 8 10.67 -27.36 -9.30
CA VAL A 8 10.55 -26.24 -10.25
C VAL A 8 11.66 -25.22 -10.09
N ASP A 9 12.01 -24.60 -11.21
CA ASP A 9 12.87 -23.41 -11.24
C ASP A 9 12.02 -22.14 -11.12
N CYS A 10 12.41 -21.29 -10.20
CA CYS A 10 11.71 -20.06 -9.87
C CYS A 10 12.11 -18.93 -10.82
N GLY A 11 11.14 -18.38 -11.55
CA GLY A 11 11.30 -17.26 -12.46
C GLY A 11 11.20 -15.90 -11.75
N GLN A 12 10.54 -14.94 -12.38
CA GLN A 12 10.41 -13.57 -11.86
C GLN A 12 9.39 -13.48 -10.72
N VAL A 13 9.57 -12.46 -9.86
CA VAL A 13 8.58 -12.09 -8.87
C VAL A 13 7.34 -11.51 -9.56
N GLY A 14 6.16 -11.89 -9.07
CA GLY A 14 4.87 -11.37 -9.53
C GLY A 14 4.21 -10.45 -8.50
N HIS A 15 3.24 -9.68 -8.98
CA HIS A 15 2.39 -8.86 -8.12
C HIS A 15 1.65 -9.75 -7.09
N GLY A 16 1.84 -9.45 -5.80
CA GLY A 16 1.31 -10.26 -4.69
C GLY A 16 2.37 -11.09 -3.95
N GLY A 17 3.67 -10.92 -4.26
CA GLY A 17 4.79 -11.46 -3.48
C GLY A 17 5.09 -12.93 -3.71
N PHE A 18 4.63 -13.51 -4.80
CA PHE A 18 5.00 -14.85 -5.24
C PHE A 18 5.98 -14.80 -6.42
N VAL A 19 6.69 -15.89 -6.65
CA VAL A 19 7.47 -16.09 -7.88
C VAL A 19 6.71 -16.96 -8.86
N VAL A 20 6.90 -16.72 -10.15
CA VAL A 20 6.28 -17.50 -11.21
C VAL A 20 7.19 -18.68 -11.55
N ALA A 21 6.64 -19.88 -11.54
CA ALA A 21 7.32 -21.09 -11.99
C ALA A 21 6.43 -21.87 -12.97
N ARG A 22 6.99 -22.91 -13.59
CA ARG A 22 6.25 -23.82 -14.46
C ARG A 22 6.63 -25.26 -14.15
N THR A 23 5.63 -26.14 -14.18
CA THR A 23 5.89 -27.59 -14.17
C THR A 23 6.46 -28.04 -15.53
N ASP A 24 7.03 -29.22 -15.59
CA ASP A 24 7.50 -29.84 -16.86
C ASP A 24 6.41 -29.91 -17.93
N GLU A 25 5.15 -30.03 -17.52
CA GLU A 25 3.98 -30.03 -18.39
C GLU A 25 3.54 -28.60 -18.84
N GLY A 26 4.27 -27.54 -18.40
CA GLY A 26 4.00 -26.15 -18.75
C GLY A 26 2.95 -25.45 -17.87
N ARG A 27 2.42 -26.09 -16.83
CA ARG A 27 1.46 -25.47 -15.91
C ARG A 27 2.11 -24.35 -15.12
N VAL A 28 1.45 -23.19 -15.08
CA VAL A 28 1.93 -22.04 -14.30
C VAL A 28 1.69 -22.26 -12.81
N LEU A 29 2.71 -22.01 -12.02
CA LEU A 29 2.67 -21.99 -10.55
C LEU A 29 2.98 -20.59 -10.04
N PHE A 30 2.21 -20.14 -9.04
CA PHE A 30 2.52 -18.99 -8.21
C PHE A 30 3.04 -19.48 -6.87
N VAL A 31 4.36 -19.43 -6.70
CA VAL A 31 5.06 -20.04 -5.58
C VAL A 31 5.42 -18.99 -4.53
N ARG A 32 4.92 -19.15 -3.31
CA ARG A 32 5.31 -18.34 -2.15
C ARG A 32 6.54 -18.96 -1.47
N HIS A 33 7.20 -18.18 -0.62
CA HIS A 33 8.39 -18.59 0.15
C HIS A 33 9.59 -18.98 -0.71
N ALA A 34 9.57 -18.65 -2.00
CA ALA A 34 10.68 -18.79 -2.94
C ALA A 34 11.20 -17.43 -3.41
N LEU A 35 12.41 -17.41 -3.93
CA LEU A 35 13.03 -16.23 -4.55
C LEU A 35 13.34 -16.49 -6.02
N PRO A 36 13.40 -15.45 -6.87
CA PRO A 36 13.87 -15.58 -8.25
C PRO A 36 15.21 -16.30 -8.36
N GLY A 37 15.31 -17.22 -9.31
CA GLY A 37 16.51 -18.02 -9.58
C GLY A 37 16.72 -19.22 -8.65
N GLU A 38 15.84 -19.46 -7.69
CA GLU A 38 15.90 -20.65 -6.85
C GLU A 38 15.34 -21.88 -7.56
N ARG A 39 15.80 -23.06 -7.16
CA ARG A 39 15.21 -24.35 -7.47
C ARG A 39 14.60 -24.93 -6.20
N VAL A 40 13.32 -25.29 -6.26
CA VAL A 40 12.55 -25.63 -5.06
C VAL A 40 11.64 -26.84 -5.29
N ILE A 41 11.25 -27.50 -4.19
CA ILE A 41 10.06 -28.34 -4.17
C ILE A 41 8.87 -27.46 -3.78
N ALA A 42 7.95 -27.26 -4.71
CA ALA A 42 6.71 -26.51 -4.53
C ALA A 42 5.55 -27.47 -4.23
N GLU A 43 4.88 -27.26 -3.10
CA GLU A 43 3.68 -28.03 -2.73
C GLU A 43 2.43 -27.22 -3.05
N ILE A 44 1.50 -27.80 -3.79
CA ILE A 44 0.27 -27.12 -4.22
C ILE A 44 -0.64 -26.86 -3.02
N THR A 45 -0.99 -25.59 -2.81
CA THR A 45 -1.90 -25.13 -1.75
C THR A 45 -3.30 -24.83 -2.27
N GLU A 46 -3.44 -24.47 -3.56
CA GLU A 46 -4.73 -24.13 -4.18
C GLU A 46 -4.67 -24.46 -5.67
N GLY A 47 -5.71 -25.11 -6.19
CA GLY A 47 -5.89 -25.36 -7.62
C GLY A 47 -6.46 -26.73 -7.94
N THR A 48 -7.14 -26.81 -9.10
CA THR A 48 -7.70 -28.01 -9.69
C THR A 48 -7.10 -28.28 -11.07
N THR A 49 -7.35 -29.46 -11.63
CA THR A 49 -6.80 -29.85 -12.94
C THR A 49 -7.23 -28.90 -14.07
N GLY A 50 -8.43 -28.29 -13.96
CA GLY A 50 -8.99 -27.40 -14.97
C GLY A 50 -8.50 -25.95 -14.92
N ASP A 51 -7.81 -25.54 -13.84
CA ASP A 51 -7.39 -24.15 -13.64
C ASP A 51 -6.21 -23.78 -14.55
N SER A 52 -6.13 -22.53 -14.95
CA SER A 52 -5.03 -22.00 -15.79
C SER A 52 -3.70 -21.89 -15.03
N PHE A 53 -3.74 -21.80 -13.71
CA PHE A 53 -2.58 -21.76 -12.82
C PHE A 53 -2.91 -22.41 -11.48
N TRP A 54 -1.89 -22.75 -10.72
CA TRP A 54 -2.00 -23.23 -9.33
C TRP A 54 -1.19 -22.33 -8.40
N ARG A 55 -1.57 -22.32 -7.11
CA ARG A 55 -0.80 -21.71 -6.05
C ARG A 55 -0.04 -22.77 -5.28
N ALA A 56 1.16 -22.42 -4.84
CA ALA A 56 2.04 -23.35 -4.14
C ALA A 56 2.89 -22.60 -3.09
N ASP A 57 3.37 -23.35 -2.12
CA ASP A 57 4.42 -22.91 -1.19
C ASP A 57 5.70 -23.68 -1.46
N ALA A 58 6.86 -23.02 -1.46
CA ALA A 58 8.16 -23.67 -1.50
C ALA A 58 8.42 -24.35 -0.14
N VAL A 59 8.29 -25.66 -0.09
CA VAL A 59 8.46 -26.44 1.15
C VAL A 59 9.90 -26.96 1.34
N GLN A 60 10.70 -26.97 0.27
CA GLN A 60 12.12 -27.30 0.32
C GLN A 60 12.88 -26.48 -0.73
N ILE A 61 14.02 -25.92 -0.33
CA ILE A 61 14.93 -25.18 -1.21
C ILE A 61 16.05 -26.14 -1.62
N LEU A 62 16.17 -26.40 -2.92
CA LEU A 62 17.19 -27.27 -3.50
C LEU A 62 18.43 -26.49 -3.89
N SER A 63 18.25 -25.27 -4.45
CA SER A 63 19.31 -24.34 -4.77
C SER A 63 18.88 -22.95 -4.32
N ALA A 64 19.55 -22.40 -3.33
CA ALA A 64 19.18 -21.13 -2.71
C ALA A 64 19.74 -19.93 -3.47
N SER A 65 18.98 -18.86 -3.51
CA SER A 65 19.44 -17.52 -3.93
C SER A 65 20.47 -16.97 -2.94
N PRO A 66 21.49 -16.22 -3.40
CA PRO A 66 22.43 -15.52 -2.50
C PRO A 66 21.75 -14.45 -1.63
N HIS A 67 20.52 -14.08 -1.95
CA HIS A 67 19.72 -13.11 -1.20
C HIS A 67 18.82 -13.77 -0.14
N ARG A 68 18.83 -15.11 -0.05
CA ARG A 68 18.05 -15.82 0.95
C ARG A 68 18.66 -15.73 2.33
N VAL A 69 17.80 -15.51 3.32
CA VAL A 69 18.14 -15.52 4.75
C VAL A 69 17.19 -16.41 5.53
N THR A 70 17.58 -16.81 6.73
CA THR A 70 16.65 -17.45 7.67
C THR A 70 15.63 -16.40 8.14
N PRO A 71 14.32 -16.67 8.03
CA PRO A 71 13.30 -15.76 8.54
C PRO A 71 13.51 -15.48 10.03
N PRO A 72 13.52 -14.23 10.47
CA PRO A 72 13.63 -13.90 11.90
C PRO A 72 12.40 -14.32 12.70
N CYS A 73 11.21 -14.34 12.08
CA CYS A 73 9.97 -14.75 12.73
C CYS A 73 9.76 -16.27 12.63
N PRO A 74 9.59 -16.97 13.76
CA PRO A 74 9.39 -18.43 13.75
C PRO A 74 8.06 -18.86 13.12
N TYR A 75 7.11 -17.93 13.00
CA TYR A 75 5.81 -18.17 12.39
C TYR A 75 5.77 -17.90 10.89
N ALA A 76 6.87 -17.37 10.30
CA ALA A 76 6.96 -17.11 8.87
C ALA A 76 7.36 -18.40 8.12
N GLY A 77 6.62 -18.74 7.09
CA GLY A 77 6.92 -19.91 6.25
C GLY A 77 5.67 -20.63 5.78
N PRO A 78 5.85 -21.75 5.05
CA PRO A 78 4.76 -22.58 4.55
C PRO A 78 3.82 -23.02 5.69
N GLY A 79 2.51 -22.82 5.49
CA GLY A 79 1.50 -23.17 6.50
C GLY A 79 1.47 -22.31 7.76
N GLY A 80 2.33 -21.31 7.88
CA GLY A 80 2.40 -20.40 9.02
C GLY A 80 1.54 -19.13 8.87
N CYS A 81 1.94 -18.08 9.61
CA CYS A 81 1.28 -16.79 9.60
C CYS A 81 1.27 -16.17 8.19
N GLY A 82 0.11 -15.65 7.75
CA GLY A 82 -0.08 -15.02 6.45
C GLY A 82 0.34 -13.54 6.38
N GLY A 83 0.88 -12.97 7.46
CA GLY A 83 1.14 -11.52 7.56
C GLY A 83 2.41 -11.02 6.86
N CYS A 84 3.34 -11.92 6.48
CA CYS A 84 4.61 -11.58 5.85
C CYS A 84 4.88 -12.49 4.66
N ASP A 85 5.40 -11.90 3.57
CA ASP A 85 5.70 -12.63 2.33
C ASP A 85 7.19 -12.82 2.12
N PHE A 86 8.06 -11.93 2.63
CA PHE A 86 9.47 -11.80 2.26
C PHE A 86 10.46 -11.95 3.41
N GLN A 87 10.06 -12.51 4.55
CA GLN A 87 10.98 -12.69 5.67
C GLN A 87 12.21 -13.57 5.36
N HIS A 88 12.13 -14.38 4.31
CA HIS A 88 13.20 -15.23 3.82
C HIS A 88 14.17 -14.52 2.84
N ALA A 89 13.96 -13.22 2.58
CA ALA A 89 14.81 -12.39 1.72
C ALA A 89 15.48 -11.27 2.51
N ARG A 90 16.73 -10.92 2.17
CA ARG A 90 17.40 -9.73 2.72
C ARG A 90 16.59 -8.47 2.43
N SER A 91 16.60 -7.50 3.34
CA SER A 91 15.77 -6.29 3.23
C SER A 91 16.06 -5.43 1.99
N ASP A 92 17.33 -5.35 1.56
CA ASP A 92 17.70 -4.68 0.30
C ASP A 92 17.08 -5.38 -0.91
N TYR A 93 17.14 -6.71 -0.93
CA TYR A 93 16.55 -7.49 -2.03
C TYR A 93 15.01 -7.47 -2.03
N GLN A 94 14.36 -7.39 -0.86
CA GLN A 94 12.91 -7.16 -0.79
C GLN A 94 12.51 -5.90 -1.56
N ARG A 95 13.28 -4.81 -1.46
CA ARG A 95 13.03 -3.57 -2.19
C ARG A 95 13.26 -3.73 -3.70
N GLU A 96 14.29 -4.48 -4.10
CA GLU A 96 14.50 -4.81 -5.52
C GLU A 96 13.33 -5.61 -6.12
N LEU A 97 12.79 -6.59 -5.38
CA LEU A 97 11.61 -7.36 -5.79
C LEU A 97 10.37 -6.45 -5.96
N LYS A 98 10.15 -5.52 -5.03
CA LYS A 98 9.05 -4.54 -5.12
C LYS A 98 9.24 -3.60 -6.30
N ALA A 99 10.45 -3.11 -6.53
CA ALA A 99 10.80 -2.26 -7.67
C ALA A 99 10.54 -2.96 -9.00
N ALA A 100 10.92 -4.24 -9.11
CA ALA A 100 10.65 -5.05 -10.30
C ALA A 100 9.14 -5.18 -10.59
N VAL A 101 8.33 -5.39 -9.54
CA VAL A 101 6.86 -5.45 -9.68
C VAL A 101 6.29 -4.12 -10.15
N ILE A 102 6.70 -2.98 -9.58
CA ILE A 102 6.23 -1.64 -9.99
C ILE A 102 6.56 -1.42 -11.47
N SER A 103 7.82 -1.63 -11.86
CA SER A 103 8.28 -1.44 -13.25
C SER A 103 7.53 -2.33 -14.23
N GLU A 104 7.29 -3.61 -13.87
CA GLU A 104 6.50 -4.52 -14.70
C GLU A 104 5.06 -4.04 -14.89
N GLN A 105 4.39 -3.60 -13.80
CA GLN A 105 3.00 -3.14 -13.88
C GLN A 105 2.89 -1.86 -14.74
N LEU A 106 3.79 -0.89 -14.57
CA LEU A 106 3.82 0.33 -15.37
C LEU A 106 4.06 0.03 -16.85
N ARG A 107 5.02 -0.84 -17.17
CA ARG A 107 5.29 -1.24 -18.56
C ARG A 107 4.09 -1.94 -19.17
N ARG A 108 3.47 -2.88 -18.45
CA ARG A 108 2.38 -3.71 -18.97
C ARG A 108 1.06 -2.95 -19.13
N LEU A 109 0.69 -2.16 -18.12
CA LEU A 109 -0.63 -1.53 -18.04
C LEU A 109 -0.61 -0.06 -18.49
N ALA A 110 0.41 0.70 -18.13
CA ALA A 110 0.52 2.12 -18.50
C ALA A 110 1.40 2.36 -19.75
N LYS A 111 2.06 1.33 -20.30
CA LYS A 111 3.00 1.45 -21.42
C LYS A 111 4.15 2.43 -21.13
N ARG A 112 4.56 2.48 -19.86
CA ARG A 112 5.67 3.32 -19.38
C ARG A 112 6.81 2.40 -18.94
N ASP A 113 7.97 2.57 -19.55
CA ASP A 113 9.20 1.85 -19.19
C ASP A 113 10.01 2.73 -18.24
N LEU A 114 9.94 2.43 -16.95
CA LEU A 114 10.60 3.18 -15.90
C LEU A 114 11.37 2.23 -14.99
N THR A 115 12.61 2.58 -14.70
CA THR A 115 13.36 1.97 -13.60
C THR A 115 12.95 2.69 -12.32
N VAL A 116 12.44 1.94 -11.36
CA VAL A 116 12.00 2.46 -10.07
C VAL A 116 12.94 1.98 -8.99
N GLU A 117 13.27 2.85 -8.06
CA GLU A 117 13.94 2.51 -6.81
C GLU A 117 12.92 2.57 -5.68
N VAL A 118 12.95 1.58 -4.77
CA VAL A 118 12.13 1.58 -3.56
C VAL A 118 12.98 2.05 -2.39
N GLU A 119 12.64 3.21 -1.89
CA GLU A 119 13.34 3.89 -0.80
C GLU A 119 13.08 3.16 0.54
N PRO A 120 14.10 2.90 1.36
CA PRO A 120 13.91 2.39 2.71
C PRO A 120 13.24 3.45 3.58
N VAL A 121 12.40 3.02 4.53
CA VAL A 121 11.78 3.89 5.52
C VAL A 121 12.04 3.34 6.92
N GLY A 122 12.47 4.22 7.82
CA GLY A 122 12.92 3.83 9.16
C GLY A 122 14.26 3.09 9.17
N GLU A 123 14.71 2.72 10.34
CA GLU A 123 16.01 2.08 10.56
C GLU A 123 15.94 0.55 10.54
N SER A 124 14.74 -0.03 10.70
CA SER A 124 14.53 -1.46 10.87
C SER A 124 13.36 -1.99 10.05
N SER A 125 13.53 -3.18 9.51
CA SER A 125 12.45 -3.92 8.85
C SER A 125 11.50 -4.61 9.86
N LEU A 126 11.74 -4.48 11.16
CA LEU A 126 10.93 -5.02 12.24
C LEU A 126 10.45 -3.89 13.16
N GLY A 127 9.39 -4.13 13.92
CA GLY A 127 8.85 -3.18 14.90
C GLY A 127 8.34 -1.86 14.30
N TRP A 128 7.84 -1.88 13.09
CA TRP A 128 7.38 -0.68 12.37
C TRP A 128 5.86 -0.50 12.38
N ARG A 129 5.09 -1.62 12.52
CA ARG A 129 3.65 -1.63 12.32
C ARG A 129 2.91 -1.20 13.58
N THR A 130 2.15 -0.11 13.50
CA THR A 130 1.44 0.51 14.63
C THR A 130 -0.01 0.03 14.77
N THR A 131 -0.58 -0.62 13.77
CA THR A 131 -1.97 -1.09 13.78
C THR A 131 -2.03 -2.57 13.44
N MET A 132 -2.60 -3.37 14.33
CA MET A 132 -2.72 -4.82 14.19
C MET A 132 -4.14 -5.27 14.52
N THR A 133 -4.62 -6.29 13.81
CA THR A 133 -5.89 -6.96 14.14
C THR A 133 -5.58 -8.40 14.53
N TYR A 134 -5.52 -8.65 15.82
CA TYR A 134 -5.38 -9.99 16.37
C TYR A 134 -6.75 -10.66 16.48
N VAL A 135 -6.74 -11.99 16.37
CA VAL A 135 -7.93 -12.82 16.58
C VAL A 135 -7.70 -13.76 17.77
N PRO A 136 -8.76 -14.11 18.53
CA PRO A 136 -8.63 -15.10 19.58
C PRO A 136 -8.14 -16.43 19.03
N ALA A 137 -7.18 -17.07 19.73
CA ALA A 137 -6.73 -18.41 19.44
C ALA A 137 -7.49 -19.45 20.28
N SER A 138 -7.59 -20.67 19.81
CA SER A 138 -8.31 -21.77 20.48
C SER A 138 -7.73 -22.13 21.85
N GLY A 139 -6.44 -21.84 22.08
CA GLY A 139 -5.74 -22.04 23.36
C GLY A 139 -5.97 -20.94 24.41
N GLY A 140 -6.78 -19.91 24.12
CA GLY A 140 -7.03 -18.77 25.01
C GLY A 140 -6.08 -17.60 24.83
N GLY A 141 -5.12 -17.69 23.91
CA GLY A 141 -4.19 -16.63 23.51
C GLY A 141 -4.69 -15.81 22.32
N HIS A 142 -3.75 -15.17 21.63
CA HIS A 142 -4.00 -14.37 20.46
C HIS A 142 -3.26 -14.96 19.24
N GLY A 143 -3.78 -14.71 18.06
CA GLY A 143 -3.13 -15.17 16.85
C GLY A 143 -3.42 -14.27 15.65
N LEU A 144 -2.82 -14.66 14.53
CA LEU A 144 -3.05 -14.07 13.21
C LEU A 144 -3.53 -15.16 12.25
N ARG A 145 -4.32 -14.77 11.27
CA ARG A 145 -4.81 -15.71 10.26
C ARG A 145 -3.67 -16.22 9.39
N ARG A 146 -3.72 -17.53 9.06
CA ARG A 146 -2.86 -18.12 8.03
C ARG A 146 -3.20 -17.52 6.66
N HIS A 147 -2.27 -17.62 5.72
CA HIS A 147 -2.48 -17.07 4.40
C HIS A 147 -3.73 -17.65 3.72
N ARG A 148 -4.65 -16.78 3.28
CA ARG A 148 -5.90 -17.14 2.59
C ARG A 148 -6.73 -18.20 3.33
N SER A 149 -6.66 -18.24 4.65
CA SER A 149 -7.35 -19.20 5.50
C SER A 149 -8.07 -18.50 6.65
N HIS A 150 -9.09 -19.17 7.19
CA HIS A 150 -9.72 -18.78 8.45
C HIS A 150 -9.00 -19.36 9.66
N GLU A 151 -8.06 -20.28 9.46
CA GLU A 151 -7.27 -20.88 10.52
C GLU A 151 -6.38 -19.82 11.18
N VAL A 152 -6.23 -19.92 12.49
CA VAL A 152 -5.46 -19.00 13.31
C VAL A 152 -4.11 -19.63 13.65
N GLN A 153 -3.04 -18.92 13.31
CA GLN A 153 -1.71 -19.20 13.84
C GLN A 153 -1.59 -18.48 15.18
N GLU A 154 -1.55 -19.24 16.26
CA GLU A 154 -1.27 -18.70 17.59
C GLU A 154 0.16 -18.16 17.64
N ILE A 155 0.33 -16.97 18.24
CA ILE A 155 1.62 -16.28 18.32
C ILE A 155 1.79 -15.65 19.68
N ASP A 156 3.02 -15.62 20.19
CA ASP A 156 3.38 -14.90 21.41
C ASP A 156 3.53 -13.40 21.14
N GLN A 157 4.17 -13.07 20.02
CA GLN A 157 4.41 -11.69 19.58
C GLN A 157 4.49 -11.61 18.07
N CYS A 158 4.21 -10.43 17.52
CA CYS A 158 4.43 -10.12 16.12
C CYS A 158 5.69 -9.26 15.96
N LEU A 159 6.73 -9.78 15.30
CA LEU A 159 8.02 -9.06 15.19
C LEU A 159 7.95 -7.77 14.36
N ILE A 160 6.99 -7.63 13.44
CA ILE A 160 6.82 -6.40 12.68
C ILE A 160 5.97 -5.37 13.42
N ALA A 161 5.21 -5.75 14.47
CA ALA A 161 4.42 -4.83 15.27
C ALA A 161 5.31 -4.05 16.24
N THR A 162 4.96 -2.79 16.49
CA THR A 162 5.55 -1.97 17.54
C THR A 162 5.20 -2.51 18.93
N ALA A 163 5.88 -2.07 19.95
CA ALA A 163 5.63 -2.54 21.32
C ALA A 163 4.20 -2.23 21.80
N ASP A 164 3.65 -1.11 21.38
CA ASP A 164 2.30 -0.62 21.68
C ASP A 164 1.20 -1.22 20.76
N ALA A 165 1.58 -2.01 19.76
CA ALA A 165 0.67 -2.73 18.89
C ALA A 165 0.74 -4.26 19.06
N GLN A 166 1.29 -4.76 20.18
CA GLN A 166 1.32 -6.18 20.51
C GLN A 166 -0.07 -6.67 21.01
N PRO A 167 -0.32 -7.99 21.07
CA PRO A 167 -1.57 -8.53 21.58
C PRO A 167 -1.94 -7.94 22.95
N GLY A 168 -3.20 -7.51 23.10
CA GLY A 168 -3.71 -6.91 24.35
C GLY A 168 -3.47 -5.41 24.51
N CYS A 169 -2.72 -4.77 23.61
CA CYS A 169 -2.60 -3.31 23.61
C CYS A 169 -3.89 -2.65 23.07
N PRO A 170 -4.24 -1.44 23.56
CA PRO A 170 -5.38 -0.69 23.03
C PRO A 170 -5.12 -0.26 21.58
N PRO A 171 -6.18 -0.03 20.78
CA PRO A 171 -6.02 0.49 19.44
C PRO A 171 -5.46 1.91 19.45
N LEU A 172 -4.78 2.27 18.35
CA LEU A 172 -4.30 3.63 18.16
C LEU A 172 -5.50 4.57 17.96
N THR A 173 -5.65 5.56 18.84
CA THR A 173 -6.69 6.59 18.76
C THR A 173 -6.14 8.00 18.58
N ARG A 174 -4.82 8.16 18.68
CA ARG A 174 -4.12 9.43 18.52
C ARG A 174 -2.73 9.23 17.93
N ALA A 175 -2.36 10.08 16.97
CA ALA A 175 -1.04 10.07 16.33
C ALA A 175 -0.45 11.47 16.24
N VAL A 176 0.88 11.57 16.24
CA VAL A 176 1.62 12.83 16.09
C VAL A 176 2.43 12.78 14.81
N VAL A 177 2.33 13.83 13.99
CA VAL A 177 3.10 14.00 12.74
C VAL A 177 3.65 15.42 12.72
N GLY A 178 4.97 15.56 12.76
CA GLY A 178 5.59 16.86 12.98
C GLY A 178 5.09 17.48 14.29
N GLU A 179 4.54 18.70 14.21
CA GLU A 179 3.96 19.41 15.37
C GLU A 179 2.44 19.22 15.52
N ARG A 180 1.81 18.42 14.65
CA ARG A 180 0.35 18.22 14.65
C ARG A 180 -0.05 16.89 15.28
N THR A 181 -1.12 16.94 16.05
CA THR A 181 -1.78 15.75 16.62
C THR A 181 -3.05 15.46 15.81
N PHE A 182 -3.26 14.18 15.52
CA PHE A 182 -4.44 13.68 14.81
C PHE A 182 -5.21 12.73 15.71
N ASP A 183 -6.49 12.99 15.89
CA ASP A 183 -7.42 12.05 16.51
C ASP A 183 -7.89 11.07 15.42
N VAL A 184 -7.75 9.77 15.71
CA VAL A 184 -8.11 8.65 14.82
C VAL A 184 -9.30 7.93 15.48
N PRO A 185 -10.40 7.68 14.76
CA PRO A 185 -11.54 6.98 15.33
C PRO A 185 -11.16 5.52 15.65
N ASP A 186 -11.77 4.97 16.68
CA ASP A 186 -11.54 3.56 17.05
C ASP A 186 -11.86 2.63 15.87
N GLY A 187 -10.90 1.76 15.54
CA GLY A 187 -10.97 0.90 14.35
C GLY A 187 -10.88 1.62 13.02
N GLY A 188 -10.66 2.95 13.01
CA GLY A 188 -10.46 3.75 11.81
C GLY A 188 -9.11 3.49 11.15
N PHE A 189 -8.98 3.93 9.89
CA PHE A 189 -7.73 3.81 9.16
C PHE A 189 -6.71 4.85 9.64
N TRP A 190 -5.50 4.39 9.87
CA TRP A 190 -4.29 5.18 10.00
C TRP A 190 -3.13 4.49 9.28
N GLN A 191 -2.15 5.25 8.81
CA GLN A 191 -0.96 4.71 8.16
C GLN A 191 -0.25 3.71 9.06
N SER A 192 -0.10 2.47 8.58
CA SER A 192 0.32 1.35 9.43
C SER A 192 1.80 1.40 9.86
N HIS A 193 2.68 2.03 9.08
CA HIS A 193 4.08 2.21 9.46
C HIS A 193 4.24 3.48 10.30
N ARG A 194 4.99 3.39 11.41
CA ARG A 194 5.18 4.54 12.32
C ARG A 194 5.68 5.81 11.63
N ASP A 195 6.57 5.66 10.66
CA ASP A 195 7.19 6.77 9.93
C ASP A 195 6.45 7.11 8.62
N ALA A 196 5.42 6.34 8.23
CA ALA A 196 4.68 6.57 6.99
C ALA A 196 4.00 7.93 6.93
N PRO A 197 3.32 8.41 7.98
CA PRO A 197 2.61 9.69 7.89
C PRO A 197 3.55 10.85 7.51
N GLN A 198 4.71 10.96 8.17
CA GLN A 198 5.67 12.02 7.87
C GLN A 198 6.30 11.82 6.48
N THR A 199 6.73 10.58 6.16
CA THR A 199 7.34 10.26 4.84
C THR A 199 6.40 10.60 3.69
N LEU A 200 5.12 10.26 3.82
CA LEU A 200 4.12 10.54 2.79
C LEU A 200 3.79 12.03 2.69
N VAL A 201 3.65 12.73 3.81
CA VAL A 201 3.46 14.19 3.82
C VAL A 201 4.59 14.88 3.10
N ASP A 202 5.86 14.56 3.43
CA ASP A 202 7.02 15.17 2.80
C ASP A 202 7.07 14.90 1.29
N ALA A 203 6.78 13.65 0.88
CA ALA A 203 6.76 13.26 -0.52
C ALA A 203 5.64 13.95 -1.30
N VAL A 204 4.44 14.03 -0.73
CA VAL A 204 3.26 14.68 -1.34
C VAL A 204 3.49 16.18 -1.48
N LEU A 205 3.97 16.86 -0.43
CA LEU A 205 4.23 18.31 -0.49
C LEU A 205 5.35 18.65 -1.49
N ALA A 206 6.42 17.83 -1.52
CA ALA A 206 7.50 18.00 -2.49
C ALA A 206 7.01 17.83 -3.95
N ALA A 207 6.13 16.87 -4.21
CA ALA A 207 5.54 16.65 -5.52
C ALA A 207 4.51 17.74 -5.89
N ALA A 208 3.64 18.11 -4.97
CA ALA A 208 2.56 19.09 -5.16
C ALA A 208 3.07 20.51 -5.46
N ARG A 209 4.23 20.90 -4.91
CA ARG A 209 4.81 22.24 -5.05
C ARG A 209 3.78 23.33 -4.84
N LEU A 210 3.10 23.26 -3.68
CA LEU A 210 2.03 24.18 -3.31
C LEU A 210 2.52 25.61 -3.24
N ARG A 211 1.63 26.55 -3.58
CA ARG A 211 1.87 28.00 -3.57
C ARG A 211 0.87 28.67 -2.66
N LEU A 212 1.23 29.83 -2.12
CA LEU A 212 0.28 30.66 -1.40
C LEU A 212 -0.91 31.00 -2.30
N GLY A 213 -2.11 30.81 -1.77
CA GLY A 213 -3.36 31.06 -2.50
C GLY A 213 -3.87 29.90 -3.35
N ASP A 214 -3.14 28.77 -3.47
CA ASP A 214 -3.60 27.60 -4.22
C ASP A 214 -4.93 27.05 -3.66
N ARG A 215 -5.78 26.56 -4.57
CA ARG A 215 -6.91 25.70 -4.25
C ARG A 215 -6.50 24.23 -4.39
N VAL A 216 -6.53 23.51 -3.28
CA VAL A 216 -6.16 22.11 -3.20
C VAL A 216 -7.38 21.24 -2.94
N LEU A 217 -7.51 20.13 -3.66
CA LEU A 217 -8.43 19.05 -3.32
C LEU A 217 -7.62 17.90 -2.70
N ASP A 218 -8.02 17.45 -1.52
CA ASP A 218 -7.51 16.23 -0.87
C ASP A 218 -8.63 15.18 -0.90
N LEU A 219 -8.51 14.20 -1.79
CA LEU A 219 -9.52 13.20 -2.06
C LEU A 219 -9.16 11.88 -1.37
N TYR A 220 -10.14 11.24 -0.75
CA TYR A 220 -9.93 10.12 0.17
C TYR A 220 -9.10 10.54 1.40
N ALA A 221 -9.49 11.68 1.96
CA ALA A 221 -8.69 12.41 2.94
C ALA A 221 -8.51 11.69 4.29
N GLY A 222 -9.26 10.63 4.56
CA GLY A 222 -9.22 9.94 5.84
C GLY A 222 -9.49 10.91 6.99
N VAL A 223 -8.60 10.94 7.96
CA VAL A 223 -8.67 11.87 9.11
C VAL A 223 -8.04 13.25 8.83
N GLY A 224 -7.71 13.56 7.55
CA GLY A 224 -7.23 14.87 7.12
C GLY A 224 -5.72 15.06 7.14
N LEU A 225 -4.93 13.98 7.02
CA LEU A 225 -3.47 14.05 7.09
C LEU A 225 -2.89 15.02 6.06
N PHE A 226 -3.12 14.80 4.76
CA PHE A 226 -2.57 15.65 3.71
C PHE A 226 -3.21 17.03 3.70
N ALA A 227 -4.52 17.13 3.95
CA ALA A 227 -5.24 18.40 4.04
C ALA A 227 -4.65 19.33 5.10
N ALA A 228 -4.25 18.81 6.27
CA ALA A 228 -3.69 19.62 7.35
C ALA A 228 -2.38 20.32 6.93
N PHE A 229 -1.47 19.58 6.31
CA PHE A 229 -0.18 20.11 5.86
C PHE A 229 -0.32 20.98 4.59
N ALA A 230 -1.25 20.61 3.68
CA ALA A 230 -1.57 21.42 2.53
C ALA A 230 -2.12 22.79 2.93
N ALA A 231 -3.00 22.85 3.95
CA ALA A 231 -3.56 24.09 4.47
C ALA A 231 -2.48 25.03 5.01
N GLY A 232 -1.49 24.49 5.73
CA GLY A 232 -0.33 25.27 6.16
C GLY A 232 0.48 25.84 4.99
N ALA A 233 0.66 25.03 3.93
CA ALA A 233 1.46 25.42 2.76
C ALA A 233 0.79 26.47 1.87
N VAL A 234 -0.54 26.43 1.70
CA VAL A 234 -1.28 27.42 0.87
C VAL A 234 -1.58 28.72 1.60
N GLY A 235 -1.44 28.75 2.93
CA GLY A 235 -1.66 29.94 3.75
C GLY A 235 -3.13 30.38 3.81
N GLU A 236 -3.39 31.49 4.49
CA GLU A 236 -4.75 32.01 4.72
C GLU A 236 -5.50 32.41 3.44
N SER A 237 -4.78 32.77 2.39
CA SER A 237 -5.38 33.12 1.08
C SER A 237 -5.72 31.91 0.22
N GLY A 238 -5.26 30.71 0.59
CA GLY A 238 -5.54 29.46 -0.10
C GLY A 238 -6.82 28.78 0.36
N GLN A 239 -7.14 27.66 -0.25
CA GLN A 239 -8.28 26.84 0.11
C GLN A 239 -7.93 25.35 0.00
N VAL A 240 -8.26 24.56 1.02
CA VAL A 240 -8.16 23.10 0.97
C VAL A 240 -9.55 22.49 1.17
N ILE A 241 -9.94 21.61 0.26
CA ILE A 241 -11.18 20.84 0.36
C ILE A 241 -10.83 19.37 0.51
N ALA A 242 -11.03 18.84 1.71
CA ALA A 242 -10.84 17.42 2.05
C ALA A 242 -12.15 16.67 1.85
N VAL A 243 -12.14 15.62 1.03
CA VAL A 243 -13.33 14.80 0.74
C VAL A 243 -13.11 13.39 1.25
N GLU A 244 -13.98 12.92 2.14
CA GLU A 244 -13.90 11.60 2.76
C GLU A 244 -15.25 10.90 2.77
N GLY A 245 -15.28 9.64 2.34
CA GLY A 245 -16.51 8.83 2.23
C GLY A 245 -16.92 8.18 3.55
N ASP A 246 -15.99 7.86 4.44
CA ASP A 246 -16.30 7.30 5.75
C ASP A 246 -16.74 8.41 6.73
N PRO A 247 -17.98 8.33 7.28
CA PRO A 247 -18.49 9.40 8.15
C PRO A 247 -17.67 9.59 9.43
N SER A 248 -17.08 8.52 9.97
CA SER A 248 -16.31 8.57 11.22
C SER A 248 -14.95 9.23 10.96
N ALA A 249 -14.26 8.86 9.88
CA ALA A 249 -13.03 9.51 9.46
C ALA A 249 -13.25 10.98 9.11
N ALA A 250 -14.32 11.32 8.39
CA ALA A 250 -14.68 12.69 8.07
C ALA A 250 -15.00 13.53 9.32
N ALA A 251 -15.61 12.94 10.35
CA ALA A 251 -15.83 13.61 11.63
C ALA A 251 -14.51 13.92 12.34
N SER A 252 -13.58 12.95 12.39
CA SER A 252 -12.24 13.17 12.93
C SER A 252 -11.46 14.20 12.10
N ALA A 253 -11.55 14.17 10.77
CA ALA A 253 -10.94 15.19 9.91
C ALA A 253 -11.42 16.61 10.24
N LYS A 254 -12.72 16.80 10.52
CA LYS A 254 -13.27 18.10 10.94
C LYS A 254 -12.67 18.58 12.26
N LEU A 255 -12.44 17.69 13.21
CA LEU A 255 -11.77 18.03 14.48
C LEU A 255 -10.30 18.35 14.25
N ASN A 256 -9.59 17.52 13.51
CA ASN A 256 -8.16 17.68 13.23
C ASN A 256 -7.81 18.94 12.41
N LEU A 257 -8.77 19.45 11.64
CA LEU A 257 -8.62 20.65 10.80
C LEU A 257 -9.32 21.89 11.37
N SER A 258 -9.87 21.82 12.58
CA SER A 258 -10.71 22.89 13.16
C SER A 258 -9.95 24.22 13.41
N ASP A 259 -8.64 24.16 13.56
CA ASP A 259 -7.73 25.30 13.71
C ASP A 259 -7.27 25.91 12.38
N LEU A 260 -7.68 25.35 11.24
CA LEU A 260 -7.28 25.73 9.89
C LEU A 260 -8.48 26.27 9.11
N PRO A 261 -8.80 27.58 9.20
CA PRO A 261 -10.01 28.17 8.60
C PRO A 261 -10.06 28.03 7.07
N GLN A 262 -8.92 27.91 6.40
CA GLN A 262 -8.82 27.66 4.95
C GLN A 262 -9.11 26.21 4.55
N ALA A 263 -9.24 25.28 5.52
CA ALA A 263 -9.55 23.88 5.25
C ALA A 263 -11.04 23.55 5.51
N ARG A 264 -11.67 22.83 4.59
CA ARG A 264 -13.07 22.40 4.70
C ARG A 264 -13.19 20.91 4.43
N VAL A 265 -13.91 20.19 5.28
CA VAL A 265 -14.17 18.74 5.12
C VAL A 265 -15.56 18.51 4.56
N ILE A 266 -15.64 17.67 3.54
CA ILE A 266 -16.86 17.17 2.91
C ILE A 266 -16.98 15.67 3.19
N ALA A 267 -18.02 15.27 3.90
CA ALA A 267 -18.35 13.86 4.09
C ALA A 267 -19.19 13.38 2.91
N ALA A 268 -18.55 12.75 1.91
CA ALA A 268 -19.21 12.26 0.70
C ALA A 268 -18.35 11.22 -0.02
N ASP A 269 -18.98 10.33 -0.80
CA ASP A 269 -18.28 9.54 -1.78
C ASP A 269 -17.56 10.45 -2.79
N VAL A 270 -16.26 10.20 -3.02
CA VAL A 270 -15.40 11.06 -3.85
C VAL A 270 -15.94 11.19 -5.28
N ALA A 271 -16.33 10.07 -5.90
CA ALA A 271 -16.82 10.09 -7.28
C ALA A 271 -18.16 10.87 -7.39
N ALA A 272 -19.07 10.62 -6.45
CA ALA A 272 -20.36 11.32 -6.43
C ALA A 272 -20.19 12.82 -6.15
N TRP A 273 -19.24 13.21 -5.27
CA TRP A 273 -18.97 14.60 -5.00
C TRP A 273 -18.35 15.32 -6.20
N LEU A 274 -17.39 14.68 -6.89
CA LEU A 274 -16.80 15.24 -8.11
C LEU A 274 -17.84 15.50 -9.20
N ASP A 275 -18.88 14.70 -9.32
CA ASP A 275 -19.96 14.87 -10.30
C ASP A 275 -21.01 15.93 -9.85
N SER A 276 -20.97 16.36 -8.60
CA SER A 276 -21.98 17.26 -8.05
C SER A 276 -21.68 18.74 -8.35
N SER A 277 -22.73 19.57 -8.33
CA SER A 277 -22.59 21.04 -8.42
C SER A 277 -21.91 21.67 -7.20
N ALA A 278 -21.72 20.93 -6.11
CA ALA A 278 -21.00 21.39 -4.91
C ALA A 278 -19.49 21.30 -5.06
N SER A 279 -19.00 20.54 -6.04
CA SER A 279 -17.58 20.46 -6.37
C SER A 279 -17.13 21.69 -7.17
N PRO A 280 -15.95 22.27 -6.86
CA PRO A 280 -15.47 23.45 -7.59
C PRO A 280 -15.20 23.13 -9.06
N GLN A 281 -15.31 24.13 -9.93
CA GLN A 281 -15.03 23.99 -11.36
C GLN A 281 -13.54 23.90 -11.68
N GLY A 282 -12.64 24.30 -10.76
CA GLY A 282 -11.20 24.25 -10.92
C GLY A 282 -10.48 23.98 -9.61
N ALA A 283 -9.28 23.42 -9.71
CA ALA A 283 -8.34 23.25 -8.61
C ALA A 283 -6.91 23.44 -9.13
N ASP A 284 -6.02 24.01 -8.32
CA ASP A 284 -4.62 24.17 -8.70
C ASP A 284 -3.86 22.86 -8.54
N VAL A 285 -4.16 22.12 -7.47
CA VAL A 285 -3.53 20.82 -7.16
C VAL A 285 -4.59 19.86 -6.63
N VAL A 286 -4.49 18.61 -7.03
CA VAL A 286 -5.27 17.51 -6.48
C VAL A 286 -4.31 16.49 -5.85
N VAL A 287 -4.53 16.17 -4.59
CA VAL A 287 -3.90 15.04 -3.89
C VAL A 287 -4.95 13.95 -3.72
N LEU A 288 -4.60 12.70 -3.94
CA LEU A 288 -5.52 11.59 -3.69
C LEU A 288 -4.77 10.35 -3.21
N ASP A 289 -5.37 9.66 -2.23
CA ASP A 289 -4.90 8.38 -1.66
C ASP A 289 -6.04 7.35 -1.70
N PRO A 290 -6.38 6.83 -2.90
CA PRO A 290 -7.53 5.96 -3.06
C PRO A 290 -7.29 4.57 -2.47
N PRO A 291 -8.34 3.78 -2.21
CA PRO A 291 -8.22 2.40 -1.75
C PRO A 291 -7.47 1.53 -2.78
N ARG A 292 -7.06 0.32 -2.38
CA ARG A 292 -6.30 -0.65 -3.21
C ARG A 292 -6.84 -0.88 -4.62
N ALA A 293 -8.11 -0.62 -4.85
CA ALA A 293 -8.72 -0.75 -6.19
C ALA A 293 -8.34 0.38 -7.16
N GLY A 294 -7.67 1.43 -6.68
CA GLY A 294 -7.34 2.65 -7.41
C GLY A 294 -8.50 3.64 -7.47
N ALA A 295 -8.24 4.81 -8.06
CA ALA A 295 -9.21 5.89 -8.27
C ALA A 295 -10.26 5.52 -9.32
N LYS A 296 -9.88 4.76 -10.33
CA LYS A 296 -10.72 4.33 -11.46
C LYS A 296 -11.18 5.49 -12.35
N ARG A 297 -11.72 5.14 -13.52
CA ARG A 297 -12.06 6.07 -14.61
C ARG A 297 -12.91 7.27 -14.16
N ARG A 298 -13.99 7.05 -13.42
CA ARG A 298 -14.90 8.11 -13.02
C ARG A 298 -14.23 9.19 -12.16
N VAL A 299 -13.37 8.80 -11.23
CA VAL A 299 -12.63 9.74 -10.38
C VAL A 299 -11.51 10.41 -11.18
N VAL A 300 -10.78 9.66 -11.99
CA VAL A 300 -9.73 10.22 -12.86
C VAL A 300 -10.30 11.30 -13.79
N GLU A 301 -11.40 11.02 -14.49
CA GLU A 301 -12.08 11.98 -15.36
C GLU A 301 -12.57 13.21 -14.55
N GLY A 302 -13.19 12.98 -13.40
CA GLY A 302 -13.63 14.04 -12.52
C GLY A 302 -12.48 14.93 -12.01
N VAL A 303 -11.33 14.37 -11.69
CA VAL A 303 -10.12 15.13 -11.32
C VAL A 303 -9.62 15.95 -12.50
N CYS A 304 -9.49 15.35 -13.68
CA CYS A 304 -8.96 16.05 -14.87
C CYS A 304 -9.86 17.19 -15.34
N GLN A 305 -11.19 17.10 -15.16
CA GLN A 305 -12.14 18.19 -15.45
C GLN A 305 -11.90 19.45 -14.59
N ARG A 306 -11.14 19.39 -13.49
CA ARG A 306 -10.74 20.54 -12.66
C ARG A 306 -9.49 21.23 -13.16
N GLU A 307 -8.89 20.69 -14.22
CA GLU A 307 -7.69 21.23 -14.90
C GLU A 307 -6.55 21.55 -13.92
N PRO A 308 -6.20 20.64 -12.97
CA PRO A 308 -5.14 20.92 -12.03
C PRO A 308 -3.79 20.97 -12.73
N ARG A 309 -2.91 21.90 -12.31
CA ARG A 309 -1.53 21.95 -12.81
C ARG A 309 -0.68 20.76 -12.31
N ALA A 310 -1.12 20.10 -11.24
CA ALA A 310 -0.46 18.92 -10.66
C ALA A 310 -1.48 17.99 -9.98
N ILE A 311 -1.34 16.71 -10.23
CA ILE A 311 -2.05 15.63 -9.55
C ILE A 311 -1.00 14.80 -8.82
N VAL A 312 -1.15 14.67 -7.50
CA VAL A 312 -0.30 13.81 -6.67
C VAL A 312 -1.11 12.59 -6.25
N HIS A 313 -0.79 11.45 -6.82
CA HIS A 313 -1.49 10.20 -6.60
C HIS A 313 -0.66 9.28 -5.69
N VAL A 314 -1.12 9.07 -4.47
CA VAL A 314 -0.60 8.08 -3.52
C VAL A 314 -1.24 6.74 -3.80
N ALA A 315 -0.49 5.64 -3.79
CA ALA A 315 -1.03 4.34 -4.13
C ALA A 315 -0.27 3.18 -3.47
N CYS A 316 -1.00 2.32 -2.77
CA CYS A 316 -0.46 1.11 -2.14
C CYS A 316 -0.51 -0.14 -3.03
N ASP A 317 -1.06 -0.05 -4.25
CA ASP A 317 -1.13 -1.15 -5.22
C ASP A 317 -0.55 -0.75 -6.58
N PRO A 318 0.60 -1.30 -7.00
CA PRO A 318 1.25 -0.94 -8.26
C PRO A 318 0.41 -1.20 -9.51
N ALA A 319 -0.45 -2.22 -9.49
CA ALA A 319 -1.28 -2.54 -10.65
C ALA A 319 -2.46 -1.55 -10.78
N ALA A 320 -3.03 -1.12 -9.65
CA ALA A 320 -4.05 -0.07 -9.64
C ALA A 320 -3.46 1.26 -10.08
N LEU A 321 -2.30 1.65 -9.53
CA LEU A 321 -1.59 2.85 -9.95
C LEU A 321 -1.32 2.86 -11.45
N ALA A 322 -0.79 1.77 -12.00
CA ALA A 322 -0.49 1.68 -13.43
C ALA A 322 -1.74 1.83 -14.30
N ARG A 323 -2.90 1.28 -13.87
CA ARG A 323 -4.17 1.49 -14.57
C ARG A 323 -4.62 2.96 -14.50
N ASP A 324 -4.52 3.59 -13.34
CA ASP A 324 -4.92 4.98 -13.17
C ASP A 324 -3.98 5.93 -13.95
N VAL A 325 -2.67 5.66 -13.98
CA VAL A 325 -1.69 6.40 -14.82
C VAL A 325 -2.07 6.31 -16.31
N ALA A 326 -2.50 5.14 -16.78
CA ALA A 326 -2.97 5.00 -18.17
C ALA A 326 -4.23 5.86 -18.43
N LEU A 327 -5.16 5.90 -17.48
CA LEU A 327 -6.38 6.73 -17.58
C LEU A 327 -6.05 8.23 -17.56
N TYR A 328 -5.11 8.66 -16.72
CA TYR A 328 -4.63 10.05 -16.71
C TYR A 328 -3.97 10.44 -18.04
N ALA A 329 -3.19 9.54 -18.65
CA ALA A 329 -2.58 9.77 -19.95
C ALA A 329 -3.64 9.94 -21.07
N GLU A 330 -4.76 9.22 -21.02
CA GLU A 330 -5.91 9.44 -21.92
C GLU A 330 -6.51 10.85 -21.80
N GLN A 331 -6.35 11.49 -20.62
CA GLN A 331 -6.84 12.84 -20.33
C GLN A 331 -5.78 13.93 -20.53
N GLY A 332 -4.58 13.58 -21.02
CA GLY A 332 -3.50 14.52 -21.29
C GLY A 332 -2.55 14.78 -20.13
N TYR A 333 -2.64 14.02 -19.04
CA TYR A 333 -1.72 14.11 -17.90
C TYR A 333 -0.64 13.04 -17.97
N ASP A 334 0.60 13.45 -18.04
CA ASP A 334 1.76 12.56 -18.09
C ASP A 334 2.37 12.32 -16.70
N LEU A 335 2.79 11.08 -16.45
CA LEU A 335 3.59 10.75 -15.27
C LEU A 335 4.97 11.43 -15.36
N ARG A 336 5.24 12.37 -14.47
CA ARG A 336 6.49 13.17 -14.41
C ARG A 336 7.51 12.60 -13.46
N SER A 337 7.07 12.10 -12.32
CA SER A 337 7.93 11.45 -11.35
C SER A 337 7.15 10.39 -10.57
N LEU A 338 7.88 9.40 -10.10
CA LEU A 338 7.38 8.35 -9.21
C LEU A 338 8.42 8.10 -8.13
N ARG A 339 8.02 8.23 -6.89
CA ARG A 339 8.77 7.73 -5.73
C ARG A 339 8.06 6.52 -5.17
N ALA A 340 8.81 5.55 -4.71
CA ALA A 340 8.27 4.36 -4.08
C ALA A 340 8.96 4.11 -2.74
N PHE A 341 8.19 3.72 -1.73
CA PHE A 341 8.64 3.61 -0.34
C PHE A 341 8.37 2.22 0.22
N ASP A 342 9.35 1.65 0.91
CA ASP A 342 9.19 0.41 1.66
C ASP A 342 8.51 0.67 3.01
N LEU A 343 7.23 1.07 2.97
CA LEU A 343 6.40 1.27 4.16
C LEU A 343 5.85 -0.03 4.75
N PHE A 344 6.11 -1.15 4.12
CA PHE A 344 5.65 -2.47 4.56
C PHE A 344 6.75 -3.53 4.47
N PRO A 345 7.90 -3.32 5.15
CA PRO A 345 8.98 -4.31 5.17
C PRO A 345 8.46 -5.71 5.53
N MET A 346 9.13 -6.76 5.06
CA MET A 346 8.74 -8.17 5.20
C MET A 346 7.48 -8.59 4.42
N THR A 347 6.78 -7.67 3.77
CA THR A 347 5.60 -7.94 2.95
C THR A 347 5.85 -7.56 1.48
N HIS A 348 4.96 -7.99 0.58
CA HIS A 348 5.02 -7.60 -0.83
C HIS A 348 4.46 -6.20 -1.12
N HIS A 349 3.83 -5.56 -0.13
CA HIS A 349 3.25 -4.24 -0.29
C HIS A 349 4.32 -3.15 -0.43
N VAL A 350 3.98 -2.13 -1.18
CA VAL A 350 4.81 -0.94 -1.40
C VAL A 350 3.90 0.27 -1.52
N GLU A 351 4.40 1.44 -1.14
CA GLU A 351 3.68 2.69 -1.31
C GLU A 351 4.34 3.53 -2.39
N CYS A 352 3.53 4.11 -3.26
CA CYS A 352 3.99 4.94 -4.37
C CYS A 352 3.39 6.35 -4.27
N VAL A 353 4.19 7.36 -4.59
CA VAL A 353 3.74 8.75 -4.77
C VAL A 353 4.08 9.17 -6.20
N ALA A 354 3.06 9.32 -7.03
CA ALA A 354 3.17 9.67 -8.43
C ALA A 354 2.74 11.13 -8.64
N LEU A 355 3.56 11.90 -9.38
CA LEU A 355 3.22 13.23 -9.87
C LEU A 355 2.83 13.14 -11.33
N LEU A 356 1.64 13.65 -11.66
CA LEU A 356 1.15 13.80 -13.03
C LEU A 356 0.88 15.28 -13.32
N THR A 357 1.29 15.72 -14.54
CA THR A 357 1.06 17.09 -15.03
C THR A 357 0.74 17.12 -16.50
#